data_7702f171c2b7e671b95c49ae33e51169
#
_entry.id   7702f171c2b7e671b95c49ae33e51169
#
_cell.length_a   1.000
_cell.length_b   1.000
_cell.length_c   1.000
_cell.angle_alpha   90.00
_cell.angle_beta   90.00
_cell.angle_gamma   90.00
#
_symmetry.space_group_name_H-M   'P 1'
#
loop_
_entity.id
_entity.type
_entity.pdbx_description
1 polymer ?
#
loop_
_entity_poly.entity_id
_entity_poly.type
_entity_poly.pdbx_seq_one_letter_code
_entity_poly.pdbx_strand_id
1 'polypeptide(L)'
;MTGNGWLRMIAENPGHSDWYIERFRSMAASGHDLDGEARFVDAIAPRQAAILDAGCGPGRVGGRLAALGHDVVGVDIDPALIAAANTDHPAGTWLARDLADLDLTADGLAEPFDVIVSAGNVMTFLDPITRRDVLHRLAAHLAPQARLVVGFGADRGYPFEDFFADTDSVGLYIDLTFST
;
A
#
# COMPACT_ATOMS: atom_id res chain seq x y z
N MET A 1 -7.89 -1.45 22.76
CA MET A 1 -7.67 -2.42 21.67
C MET A 1 -7.60 -1.61 20.38
N THR A 2 -6.62 -1.87 19.51
CA THR A 2 -6.52 -1.17 18.22
C THR A 2 -7.73 -1.49 17.33
N GLY A 3 -8.24 -0.50 16.62
CA GLY A 3 -9.28 -0.69 15.60
C GLY A 3 -8.74 -1.25 14.27
N ASN A 4 -7.40 -1.26 14.07
CA ASN A 4 -6.77 -1.79 12.88
C ASN A 4 -6.96 -3.31 12.76
N GLY A 5 -7.53 -3.74 11.63
CA GLY A 5 -7.88 -5.13 11.36
C GLY A 5 -6.68 -6.08 11.31
N TRP A 6 -5.57 -5.64 10.68
CA TRP A 6 -4.35 -6.44 10.60
C TRP A 6 -3.74 -6.69 11.98
N LEU A 7 -3.59 -5.64 12.79
CA LEU A 7 -3.06 -5.77 14.15
C LEU A 7 -3.91 -6.68 15.04
N ARG A 8 -5.23 -6.69 14.85
CA ARG A 8 -6.10 -7.66 15.55
C ARG A 8 -5.82 -9.09 15.10
N MET A 9 -5.68 -9.32 13.78
CA MET A 9 -5.41 -10.66 13.25
C MET A 9 -4.09 -11.23 13.78
N ILE A 10 -3.02 -10.45 13.81
CA ILE A 10 -1.73 -10.92 14.34
C ILE A 10 -1.74 -11.07 15.85
N ALA A 11 -2.53 -10.28 16.58
CA ALA A 11 -2.70 -10.45 18.02
C ALA A 11 -3.46 -11.73 18.37
N GLU A 12 -4.46 -12.11 17.55
CA GLU A 12 -5.24 -13.34 17.72
C GLU A 12 -4.47 -14.57 17.19
N ASN A 13 -3.61 -14.40 16.17
CA ASN A 13 -2.80 -15.45 15.59
C ASN A 13 -1.36 -14.94 15.34
N PRO A 14 -0.42 -15.09 16.26
CA PRO A 14 0.95 -14.61 16.13
C PRO A 14 1.73 -15.17 14.92
N GLY A 15 1.30 -16.30 14.35
CA GLY A 15 1.89 -16.86 13.12
C GLY A 15 1.30 -16.34 11.82
N HIS A 16 0.36 -15.36 11.89
CA HIS A 16 -0.36 -14.90 10.70
C HIS A 16 0.54 -14.20 9.68
N SER A 17 1.47 -13.37 10.14
CA SER A 17 2.43 -12.68 9.26
C SER A 17 3.32 -13.67 8.50
N ASP A 18 3.87 -14.67 9.19
CA ASP A 18 4.71 -15.71 8.58
C ASP A 18 3.91 -16.52 7.55
N TRP A 19 2.68 -16.92 7.91
CA TRP A 19 1.79 -17.61 6.98
C TRP A 19 1.50 -16.77 5.73
N TYR A 20 1.27 -15.47 5.89
CA TYR A 20 0.99 -14.55 4.77
C TYR A 20 2.19 -14.42 3.85
N ILE A 21 3.40 -14.28 4.39
CA ILE A 21 4.66 -14.24 3.65
C ILE A 21 4.84 -15.52 2.84
N GLU A 22 4.77 -16.68 3.49
CA GLU A 22 4.98 -17.98 2.85
C GLU A 22 3.92 -18.30 1.80
N ARG A 23 2.69 -17.83 1.99
CA ARG A 23 1.64 -17.93 0.97
C ARG A 23 2.06 -17.27 -0.34
N PHE A 24 2.54 -16.02 -0.31
CA PHE A 24 2.96 -15.32 -1.53
C PHE A 24 4.22 -15.93 -2.14
N ARG A 25 5.19 -16.35 -1.35
CA ARG A 25 6.37 -17.06 -1.82
C ARG A 25 5.98 -18.36 -2.54
N SER A 26 5.09 -19.13 -1.96
CA SER A 26 4.59 -20.39 -2.55
C SER A 26 3.82 -20.13 -3.86
N MET A 27 2.98 -19.11 -3.91
CA MET A 27 2.26 -18.74 -5.13
C MET A 27 3.24 -18.31 -6.25
N ALA A 28 4.25 -17.50 -5.93
CA ALA A 28 5.30 -17.10 -6.87
C ALA A 28 6.09 -18.33 -7.37
N ALA A 29 6.52 -19.20 -6.47
CA ALA A 29 7.24 -20.44 -6.83
C ALA A 29 6.40 -21.39 -7.69
N SER A 30 5.07 -21.36 -7.57
CA SER A 30 4.13 -22.12 -8.37
C SER A 30 3.78 -21.46 -9.71
N GLY A 31 4.40 -20.33 -10.04
CA GLY A 31 4.19 -19.60 -11.31
C GLY A 31 2.87 -18.83 -11.39
N HIS A 32 2.24 -18.50 -10.26
CA HIS A 32 1.07 -17.64 -10.28
C HIS A 32 1.46 -16.22 -10.69
N ASP A 33 0.62 -15.61 -11.52
CA ASP A 33 0.79 -14.20 -11.88
C ASP A 33 0.38 -13.30 -10.69
N LEU A 34 1.36 -12.69 -10.05
CA LEU A 34 1.19 -11.80 -8.91
C LEU A 34 1.43 -10.33 -9.25
N ASP A 35 1.67 -10.03 -10.53
CA ASP A 35 2.15 -8.72 -10.98
C ASP A 35 1.04 -7.80 -11.53
N GLY A 36 -0.22 -8.19 -11.46
CA GLY A 36 -1.33 -7.47 -12.10
C GLY A 36 -1.41 -6.00 -11.71
N GLU A 37 -1.39 -5.69 -10.41
CA GLU A 37 -1.42 -4.33 -9.90
C GLU A 37 -0.14 -3.56 -10.26
N ALA A 38 1.02 -4.20 -10.19
CA ALA A 38 2.29 -3.58 -10.55
C ALA A 38 2.33 -3.20 -12.05
N ARG A 39 1.84 -4.08 -12.94
CA ARG A 39 1.73 -3.75 -14.37
C ARG A 39 0.80 -2.57 -14.64
N PHE A 40 -0.32 -2.50 -13.93
CA PHE A 40 -1.24 -1.36 -14.04
C PHE A 40 -0.58 -0.06 -13.60
N VAL A 41 0.11 -0.07 -12.46
CA VAL A 41 0.82 1.10 -11.94
C VAL A 41 1.95 1.51 -12.89
N ASP A 42 2.79 0.58 -13.37
CA ASP A 42 3.85 0.87 -14.35
C ASP A 42 3.31 1.49 -15.65
N ALA A 43 2.12 1.04 -16.10
CA ALA A 43 1.51 1.56 -17.32
C ALA A 43 1.05 3.03 -17.22
N ILE A 44 0.68 3.49 -16.03
CA ILE A 44 0.20 4.87 -15.80
C ILE A 44 1.27 5.79 -15.19
N ALA A 45 2.35 5.23 -14.65
CA ALA A 45 3.44 5.98 -14.04
C ALA A 45 4.40 6.58 -15.10
N PRO A 46 5.01 7.74 -14.84
CA PRO A 46 6.17 8.18 -15.58
C PRO A 46 7.32 7.15 -15.54
N ARG A 47 8.26 7.23 -16.44
CA ARG A 47 9.47 6.40 -16.37
C ARG A 47 10.32 6.81 -15.16
N GLN A 48 10.85 5.83 -14.43
CA GLN A 48 11.65 6.06 -13.21
C GLN A 48 10.91 6.90 -12.17
N ALA A 49 9.58 6.68 -12.07
CA ALA A 49 8.73 7.39 -11.13
C ALA A 49 9.12 7.13 -9.67
N ALA A 50 8.93 8.14 -8.82
CA ALA A 50 8.91 7.98 -7.38
C ALA A 50 7.55 7.39 -6.97
N ILE A 51 7.55 6.18 -6.38
CA ILE A 51 6.32 5.44 -6.05
C ILE A 51 6.30 5.09 -4.57
N LEU A 52 5.18 5.40 -3.90
CA LEU A 52 4.89 4.91 -2.55
C LEU A 52 3.95 3.71 -2.62
N ASP A 53 4.37 2.56 -2.09
CA ASP A 53 3.53 1.38 -1.86
C ASP A 53 3.00 1.42 -0.42
N ALA A 54 1.78 1.93 -0.25
CA ALA A 54 1.14 2.20 1.04
C ALA A 54 0.37 0.97 1.53
N GLY A 55 0.90 0.28 2.53
CA GLY A 55 0.48 -1.04 2.97
C GLY A 55 1.11 -2.12 2.09
N CYS A 56 2.42 -2.04 1.91
CA CYS A 56 3.16 -2.85 0.94
C CYS A 56 3.22 -4.34 1.26
N GLY A 57 2.88 -4.74 2.50
CA GLY A 57 3.03 -6.11 2.94
C GLY A 57 4.48 -6.62 2.77
N PRO A 58 4.68 -7.85 2.26
CA PRO A 58 6.01 -8.38 1.99
C PRO A 58 6.65 -7.85 0.69
N GLY A 59 6.18 -6.71 0.17
CA GLY A 59 6.78 -6.01 -0.96
C GLY A 59 6.38 -6.52 -2.35
N ARG A 60 5.28 -7.24 -2.49
CA ARG A 60 4.85 -7.85 -3.77
C ARG A 60 4.72 -6.84 -4.92
N VAL A 61 3.97 -5.76 -4.69
CA VAL A 61 3.70 -4.75 -5.72
C VAL A 61 4.91 -3.83 -5.89
N GLY A 62 5.38 -3.22 -4.81
CA GLY A 62 6.50 -2.30 -4.84
C GLY A 62 7.80 -2.97 -5.30
N GLY A 63 8.07 -4.21 -4.89
CA GLY A 63 9.25 -4.96 -5.33
C GLY A 63 9.26 -5.21 -6.85
N ARG A 64 8.08 -5.51 -7.44
CA ARG A 64 7.98 -5.62 -8.89
C ARG A 64 8.20 -4.27 -9.59
N LEU A 65 7.66 -3.18 -9.04
CA LEU A 65 7.86 -1.83 -9.56
C LEU A 65 9.34 -1.40 -9.48
N ALA A 66 10.03 -1.70 -8.38
CA ALA A 66 11.46 -1.46 -8.24
C ALA A 66 12.27 -2.26 -9.29
N ALA A 67 11.90 -3.51 -9.55
CA ALA A 67 12.53 -4.32 -10.60
C ALA A 67 12.26 -3.80 -12.01
N LEU A 68 11.20 -3.01 -12.22
CA LEU A 68 10.90 -2.31 -13.48
C LEU A 68 11.63 -0.95 -13.61
N GLY A 69 12.40 -0.54 -12.59
CA GLY A 69 13.25 0.65 -12.60
C GLY A 69 12.63 1.90 -12.00
N HIS A 70 11.56 1.75 -11.22
CA HIS A 70 11.01 2.85 -10.42
C HIS A 70 11.76 3.01 -9.09
N ASP A 71 11.75 4.24 -8.54
CA ASP A 71 12.22 4.52 -7.19
C ASP A 71 11.07 4.26 -6.20
N VAL A 72 11.18 3.19 -5.41
CA VAL A 72 10.07 2.69 -4.61
C VAL A 72 10.37 2.78 -3.12
N VAL A 73 9.45 3.43 -2.42
CA VAL A 73 9.33 3.37 -0.97
C VAL A 73 8.09 2.55 -0.63
N GLY A 74 8.23 1.54 0.21
CA GLY A 74 7.11 0.76 0.73
C GLY A 74 6.95 0.94 2.24
N VAL A 75 5.73 1.10 2.70
CA VAL A 75 5.43 1.22 4.13
C VAL A 75 4.36 0.19 4.53
N ASP A 76 4.56 -0.43 5.68
CA ASP A 76 3.57 -1.32 6.29
C ASP A 76 3.66 -1.24 7.82
N ILE A 77 2.54 -1.48 8.49
CA ILE A 77 2.46 -1.44 9.95
C ILE A 77 3.13 -2.67 10.60
N ASP A 78 3.29 -3.77 9.85
CA ASP A 78 3.84 -5.03 10.36
C ASP A 78 5.35 -5.14 10.10
N PRO A 79 6.20 -5.08 11.15
CA PRO A 79 7.64 -5.21 10.98
C PRO A 79 8.09 -6.55 10.38
N ALA A 80 7.32 -7.63 10.56
CA ALA A 80 7.66 -8.94 9.99
C ALA A 80 7.49 -8.92 8.46
N LEU A 81 6.44 -8.27 7.95
CA LEU A 81 6.25 -8.08 6.51
C LEU A 81 7.36 -7.22 5.91
N ILE A 82 7.75 -6.15 6.59
CA ILE A 82 8.86 -5.28 6.17
C ILE A 82 10.20 -6.02 6.17
N ALA A 83 10.47 -6.89 7.14
CA ALA A 83 11.66 -7.72 7.13
C ALA A 83 11.70 -8.68 5.92
N ALA A 84 10.55 -9.24 5.55
CA ALA A 84 10.42 -10.05 4.34
C ALA A 84 10.63 -9.22 3.07
N ALA A 85 10.03 -8.03 2.99
CA ALA A 85 10.20 -7.12 1.85
C ALA A 85 11.68 -6.73 1.63
N ASN A 86 12.41 -6.40 2.70
CA ASN A 86 13.85 -6.12 2.64
C ASN A 86 14.66 -7.31 2.13
N THR A 87 14.24 -8.53 2.49
CA THR A 87 14.94 -9.76 2.07
C THR A 87 14.66 -10.11 0.62
N ASP A 88 13.37 -10.08 0.24
CA ASP A 88 12.91 -10.59 -1.05
C ASP A 88 13.04 -9.53 -2.17
N HIS A 89 13.03 -8.23 -1.81
CA HIS A 89 13.03 -7.10 -2.74
C HIS A 89 14.02 -6.00 -2.35
N PRO A 90 15.34 -6.27 -2.33
CA PRO A 90 16.36 -5.36 -1.80
C PRO A 90 16.56 -4.07 -2.64
N ALA A 91 15.91 -3.95 -3.78
CA ALA A 91 15.99 -2.75 -4.63
C ALA A 91 15.04 -1.62 -4.17
N GLY A 92 14.06 -1.90 -3.32
CA GLY A 92 13.16 -0.90 -2.73
C GLY A 92 13.63 -0.44 -1.34
N THR A 93 13.03 0.64 -0.86
CA THR A 93 13.18 1.12 0.52
C THR A 93 11.94 0.73 1.32
N TRP A 94 12.08 -0.02 2.41
CA TRP A 94 10.96 -0.58 3.16
C TRP A 94 10.97 -0.13 4.61
N LEU A 95 9.86 0.47 5.07
CA LEU A 95 9.76 1.10 6.39
C LEU A 95 8.55 0.57 7.17
N ALA A 96 8.79 0.19 8.43
CA ALA A 96 7.70 -0.16 9.34
C ALA A 96 7.06 1.14 9.89
N ARG A 97 5.89 1.52 9.33
CA ARG A 97 5.15 2.74 9.70
C ARG A 97 3.64 2.49 9.66
N ASP A 98 2.93 3.13 10.57
CA ASP A 98 1.47 3.22 10.49
C ASP A 98 1.08 4.32 9.49
N LEU A 99 0.18 4.01 8.55
CA LEU A 99 -0.34 4.99 7.60
C LEU A 99 -1.12 6.13 8.29
N ALA A 100 -1.67 5.87 9.47
CA ALA A 100 -2.39 6.88 10.25
C ALA A 100 -1.47 7.99 10.78
N ASP A 101 -0.17 7.68 10.96
CA ASP A 101 0.85 8.62 11.45
C ASP A 101 1.94 8.90 10.41
N LEU A 102 1.68 8.57 9.13
CA LEU A 102 2.67 8.65 8.06
C LEU A 102 3.23 10.07 7.91
N ASP A 103 4.54 10.20 8.07
CA ASP A 103 5.34 11.39 7.78
C ASP A 103 6.73 10.95 7.32
N LEU A 104 6.90 10.83 6.01
CA LEU A 104 8.16 10.37 5.41
C LEU A 104 9.25 11.44 5.39
N THR A 105 8.90 12.71 5.67
CA THR A 105 9.90 13.79 5.80
C THR A 105 10.80 13.54 7.01
N ALA A 106 10.26 12.99 8.08
CA ALA A 106 11.01 12.59 9.27
C ALA A 106 12.02 11.45 8.99
N ASP A 107 11.77 10.66 7.95
CA ASP A 107 12.67 9.59 7.49
C ASP A 107 13.69 10.07 6.43
N GLY A 108 13.70 11.37 6.13
CA GLY A 108 14.57 11.96 5.09
C GLY A 108 14.08 11.75 3.66
N LEU A 109 12.84 11.30 3.49
CA LEU A 109 12.17 11.05 2.21
C LEU A 109 11.15 12.17 1.94
N ALA A 110 11.66 13.38 1.72
CA ALA A 110 10.83 14.59 1.60
C ALA A 110 10.26 14.83 0.19
N GLU A 111 10.73 14.09 -0.82
CA GLU A 111 10.28 14.27 -2.19
C GLU A 111 8.87 13.69 -2.39
N PRO A 112 7.99 14.44 -3.08
CA PRO A 112 6.63 13.97 -3.34
C PRO A 112 6.63 12.81 -4.36
N PHE A 113 5.65 11.92 -4.26
CA PHE A 113 5.51 10.75 -5.12
C PHE A 113 4.69 11.04 -6.38
N ASP A 114 5.14 10.49 -7.52
CA ASP A 114 4.42 10.53 -8.79
C ASP A 114 3.20 9.61 -8.78
N VAL A 115 3.28 8.50 -8.05
CA VAL A 115 2.17 7.56 -7.83
C VAL A 115 2.23 7.03 -6.40
N ILE A 116 1.08 6.97 -5.76
CA ILE A 116 0.91 6.19 -4.52
C ILE A 116 -0.01 5.02 -4.85
N VAL A 117 0.38 3.81 -4.49
CA VAL A 117 -0.46 2.62 -4.62
C VAL A 117 -0.80 2.05 -3.25
N SER A 118 -2.06 1.70 -3.04
CA SER A 118 -2.53 0.98 -1.86
C SER A 118 -3.43 -0.16 -2.32
N ALA A 119 -2.84 -1.34 -2.49
CA ALA A 119 -3.46 -2.54 -3.07
C ALA A 119 -3.67 -3.64 -2.02
N GLY A 120 -4.44 -4.68 -2.36
CA GLY A 120 -4.57 -5.85 -1.49
C GLY A 120 -5.49 -5.64 -0.27
N ASN A 121 -6.48 -4.78 -0.37
CA ASN A 121 -7.47 -4.49 0.68
C ASN A 121 -6.94 -3.69 1.89
N VAL A 122 -5.81 -3.02 1.80
CA VAL A 122 -5.21 -2.24 2.91
C VAL A 122 -6.23 -1.30 3.53
N MET A 123 -6.99 -0.55 2.71
CA MET A 123 -8.00 0.40 3.19
C MET A 123 -9.06 -0.23 4.08
N THR A 124 -9.35 -1.52 3.90
CA THR A 124 -10.35 -2.23 4.72
C THR A 124 -9.81 -2.70 6.06
N PHE A 125 -8.49 -2.78 6.22
CA PHE A 125 -7.84 -3.12 7.50
C PHE A 125 -7.62 -1.90 8.39
N LEU A 126 -7.69 -0.69 7.85
CA LEU A 126 -7.54 0.54 8.64
C LEU A 126 -8.60 0.63 9.74
N ASP A 127 -8.22 1.21 10.88
CA ASP A 127 -9.20 1.61 11.87
C ASP A 127 -10.19 2.61 11.23
N PRO A 128 -11.51 2.37 11.29
CA PRO A 128 -12.49 3.27 10.70
C PRO A 128 -12.34 4.74 11.11
N ILE A 129 -11.87 5.00 12.32
CA ILE A 129 -11.70 6.38 12.82
C ILE A 129 -10.49 7.10 12.22
N THR A 130 -9.52 6.37 11.63
CA THR A 130 -8.30 6.96 11.04
C THR A 130 -8.33 7.01 9.51
N ARG A 131 -9.36 6.49 8.85
CA ARG A 131 -9.41 6.37 7.38
C ARG A 131 -9.19 7.70 6.66
N ARG A 132 -9.85 8.78 7.13
CA ARG A 132 -9.68 10.12 6.57
C ARG A 132 -8.27 10.68 6.81
N ASP A 133 -7.72 10.45 8.00
CA ASP A 133 -6.36 10.90 8.32
C ASP A 133 -5.35 10.19 7.42
N VAL A 134 -5.52 8.88 7.17
CA VAL A 134 -4.69 8.14 6.21
C VAL A 134 -4.81 8.74 4.81
N LEU A 135 -6.03 8.94 4.30
CA LEU A 135 -6.23 9.55 2.97
C LEU A 135 -5.63 10.95 2.88
N HIS A 136 -5.79 11.77 3.92
CA HIS A 136 -5.19 13.11 3.98
C HIS A 136 -3.66 13.03 3.94
N ARG A 137 -3.04 12.11 4.70
CA ARG A 137 -1.58 11.92 4.69
C ARG A 137 -1.08 11.42 3.35
N LEU A 138 -1.76 10.45 2.74
CA LEU A 138 -1.40 9.99 1.39
C LEU A 138 -1.50 11.14 0.38
N ALA A 139 -2.57 11.94 0.43
CA ALA A 139 -2.72 13.13 -0.43
C ALA A 139 -1.57 14.14 -0.25
N ALA A 140 -1.12 14.35 1.00
CA ALA A 140 -0.01 15.27 1.30
C ALA A 140 1.35 14.80 0.75
N HIS A 141 1.52 13.50 0.48
CA HIS A 141 2.73 12.94 -0.12
C HIS A 141 2.68 12.85 -1.65
N LEU A 142 1.54 13.20 -2.30
CA LEU A 142 1.44 13.24 -3.76
C LEU A 142 2.09 14.47 -4.37
N ALA A 143 2.79 14.31 -5.45
CA ALA A 143 3.18 15.41 -6.33
C ALA A 143 1.93 16.09 -6.95
N PRO A 144 2.04 17.36 -7.41
CA PRO A 144 0.95 17.97 -8.15
C PRO A 144 0.55 17.15 -9.38
N GLN A 145 -0.74 16.84 -9.53
CA GLN A 145 -1.31 16.01 -10.60
C GLN A 145 -0.92 14.53 -10.56
N ALA A 146 -0.26 14.07 -9.50
CA ALA A 146 0.01 12.66 -9.27
C ALA A 146 -1.27 11.86 -8.95
N ARG A 147 -1.17 10.53 -8.92
CA ARG A 147 -2.32 9.63 -8.74
C ARG A 147 -2.18 8.76 -7.50
N LEU A 148 -3.27 8.64 -6.75
CA LEU A 148 -3.45 7.60 -5.75
C LEU A 148 -4.24 6.44 -6.38
N VAL A 149 -3.64 5.26 -6.43
CA VAL A 149 -4.27 4.03 -6.91
C VAL A 149 -4.68 3.19 -5.71
N VAL A 150 -5.96 2.92 -5.55
CA VAL A 150 -6.48 2.13 -4.43
C VAL A 150 -7.22 0.90 -4.93
N GLY A 151 -6.91 -0.26 -4.36
CA GLY A 151 -7.57 -1.52 -4.70
C GLY A 151 -8.08 -2.26 -3.47
N PHE A 152 -9.41 -2.41 -3.34
CA PHE A 152 -10.02 -3.25 -2.31
C PHE A 152 -11.35 -3.85 -2.79
N GLY A 153 -11.73 -4.99 -2.18
CA GLY A 153 -12.96 -5.69 -2.53
C GLY A 153 -14.20 -5.12 -1.84
N ALA A 154 -15.36 -5.31 -2.47
CA ALA A 154 -16.65 -5.04 -1.87
C ALA A 154 -16.88 -5.87 -0.60
N ASP A 155 -17.82 -5.43 0.25
CA ASP A 155 -18.29 -6.14 1.46
C ASP A 155 -17.19 -6.47 2.49
N ARG A 156 -16.12 -5.66 2.54
CA ARG A 156 -15.00 -5.83 3.46
C ARG A 156 -14.95 -4.77 4.57
N GLY A 157 -16.11 -4.18 4.92
CA GLY A 157 -16.23 -3.24 6.04
C GLY A 157 -15.82 -1.80 5.72
N TYR A 158 -15.61 -1.46 4.44
CA TYR A 158 -15.50 -0.10 3.95
C TYR A 158 -16.36 0.03 2.69
N PRO A 159 -17.61 0.52 2.79
CA PRO A 159 -18.45 0.75 1.64
C PRO A 159 -17.82 1.72 0.64
N PHE A 160 -18.02 1.50 -0.66
CA PHE A 160 -17.44 2.37 -1.69
C PHE A 160 -17.96 3.80 -1.60
N GLU A 161 -19.24 3.98 -1.23
CA GLU A 161 -19.81 5.32 -1.03
C GLU A 161 -19.10 6.08 0.09
N ASP A 162 -18.77 5.41 1.20
CA ASP A 162 -18.03 6.03 2.30
C ASP A 162 -16.60 6.36 1.88
N PHE A 163 -15.93 5.46 1.14
CA PHE A 163 -14.60 5.71 0.60
C PHE A 163 -14.60 6.93 -0.35
N PHE A 164 -15.58 7.05 -1.24
CA PHE A 164 -15.68 8.19 -2.15
C PHE A 164 -15.95 9.51 -1.39
N ALA A 165 -16.81 9.47 -0.37
CA ALA A 165 -17.05 10.64 0.48
C ALA A 165 -15.79 11.04 1.27
N ASP A 166 -15.04 10.07 1.78
CA ASP A 166 -13.80 10.32 2.50
C ASP A 166 -12.70 10.88 1.58
N THR A 167 -12.57 10.37 0.34
CA THR A 167 -11.61 10.91 -0.64
C THR A 167 -11.94 12.35 -1.03
N ASP A 168 -13.20 12.68 -1.28
CA ASP A 168 -13.66 14.03 -1.60
C ASP A 168 -13.36 15.00 -0.43
N SER A 169 -13.57 14.55 0.81
CA SER A 169 -13.36 15.35 2.02
C SER A 169 -11.91 15.79 2.23
N VAL A 170 -10.94 15.09 1.62
CA VAL A 170 -9.50 15.41 1.69
C VAL A 170 -8.96 16.03 0.40
N GLY A 171 -9.84 16.43 -0.52
CA GLY A 171 -9.47 17.11 -1.76
C GLY A 171 -8.97 16.18 -2.87
N LEU A 172 -9.19 14.86 -2.74
CA LEU A 172 -8.99 13.89 -3.81
C LEU A 172 -10.31 13.70 -4.56
N TYR A 173 -10.26 13.55 -5.88
CA TYR A 173 -11.42 13.22 -6.69
C TYR A 173 -11.19 11.92 -7.46
N ILE A 174 -12.26 11.20 -7.71
CA ILE A 174 -12.20 9.93 -8.44
C ILE A 174 -12.06 10.23 -9.94
N ASP A 175 -10.91 9.87 -10.51
CA ASP A 175 -10.61 9.99 -11.94
C ASP A 175 -11.13 8.78 -12.72
N LEU A 176 -10.94 7.58 -12.18
CA LEU A 176 -11.33 6.32 -12.83
C LEU A 176 -11.72 5.28 -11.79
N THR A 177 -12.78 4.53 -12.09
CA THR A 177 -13.20 3.36 -11.31
C THR A 177 -13.36 2.16 -12.24
N PHE A 178 -12.85 1.00 -11.88
CA PHE A 178 -13.03 -0.25 -12.60
C PHE A 178 -13.07 -1.43 -11.62
N SER A 179 -13.61 -2.56 -12.07
CA SER A 179 -13.61 -3.81 -11.33
C SER A 179 -12.80 -4.87 -12.10
N THR A 180 -12.13 -5.74 -11.36
CA THR A 180 -11.35 -6.87 -11.89
C THR A 180 -12.00 -8.19 -11.47
#